data_a4e1315813f2bb43f530b3b51c2fb4f4
#
_entry.id   a4e1315813f2bb43f530b3b51c2fb4f4
#
_cell.length_a   1.000
_cell.length_b   1.000
_cell.length_c   1.000
_cell.angle_alpha   90.00
_cell.angle_beta   90.00
_cell.angle_gamma   90.00
#
_symmetry.space_group_name_H-M   'P 1'
#
loop_
_entity.id
_entity.type
_entity.pdbx_description
1 polymer ?
#
loop_
_entity_poly.entity_id
_entity_poly.type
_entity_poly.pdbx_seq_one_letter_code
_entity_poly.pdbx_strand_id
1 'polypeptide(L)'
;MLVISQSGETVDTLAALREAKRLGARVLSIVNVVGSTIARESDDVLYTWAGPEIAVATTKAFSTQLAVVYLIGLYCAEALGTLDEAEYDRIVSELLLIPTKLEQILDNRADIQYFASLYFNHPSIFFIGRNIDYAIGMEGSLKLKEISYIHSEAYAAGELKHGTISLIEPGTLVVALASYVKLFDKTMSN
;
A
#
# COMPACT_ATOMS: atom_id res chain seq x y z
N MET A 1 -5.79 -17.13 10.04
CA MET A 1 -5.08 -16.64 8.82
C MET A 1 -5.81 -15.42 8.29
N LEU A 2 -5.09 -14.37 7.90
CA LEU A 2 -5.66 -13.22 7.16
C LEU A 2 -5.33 -13.37 5.68
N VAL A 3 -6.33 -13.24 4.84
CA VAL A 3 -6.23 -13.30 3.36
C VAL A 3 -6.67 -11.96 2.79
N ILE A 4 -5.89 -11.40 1.88
CA ILE A 4 -6.21 -10.13 1.22
C ILE A 4 -6.23 -10.36 -0.30
N SER A 5 -7.34 -10.04 -0.96
CA SER A 5 -7.48 -10.14 -2.41
C SER A 5 -8.50 -9.13 -2.91
N GLN A 6 -8.17 -8.38 -3.96
CA GLN A 6 -9.13 -7.45 -4.55
C GLN A 6 -10.29 -8.21 -5.22
N SER A 7 -9.97 -9.14 -6.12
CA SER A 7 -10.99 -9.90 -6.89
C SER A 7 -11.64 -11.03 -6.07
N GLY A 8 -10.91 -11.57 -5.08
CA GLY A 8 -11.31 -12.77 -4.38
C GLY A 8 -11.27 -14.05 -5.22
N GLU A 9 -10.59 -14.02 -6.38
CA GLU A 9 -10.48 -15.15 -7.31
C GLU A 9 -9.02 -15.53 -7.60
N THR A 10 -8.04 -14.99 -6.85
CA THR A 10 -6.62 -15.28 -7.05
C THR A 10 -6.32 -16.73 -6.67
N VAL A 11 -5.92 -17.53 -7.66
CA VAL A 11 -5.77 -19.00 -7.53
C VAL A 11 -4.80 -19.39 -6.42
N ASP A 12 -3.62 -18.77 -6.38
CA ASP A 12 -2.60 -19.08 -5.37
C ASP A 12 -3.06 -18.73 -3.95
N THR A 13 -3.75 -17.59 -3.82
CA THR A 13 -4.34 -17.16 -2.54
C THR A 13 -5.43 -18.12 -2.09
N LEU A 14 -6.25 -18.60 -3.02
CA LEU A 14 -7.29 -19.58 -2.74
C LEU A 14 -6.71 -20.93 -2.32
N ALA A 15 -5.62 -21.38 -2.97
CA ALA A 15 -4.90 -22.58 -2.58
C ALA A 15 -4.34 -22.48 -1.15
N ALA A 16 -3.73 -21.33 -0.81
CA ALA A 16 -3.23 -21.06 0.53
C ALA A 16 -4.36 -21.03 1.59
N LEU A 17 -5.51 -20.44 1.26
CA LEU A 17 -6.70 -20.44 2.11
C LEU A 17 -7.16 -21.86 2.42
N ARG A 18 -7.32 -22.68 1.37
CA ARG A 18 -7.78 -24.07 1.53
C ARG A 18 -6.82 -24.91 2.37
N GLU A 19 -5.50 -24.72 2.16
CA GLU A 19 -4.50 -25.42 2.95
C GLU A 19 -4.53 -24.97 4.42
N ALA A 20 -4.68 -23.69 4.69
CA ALA A 20 -4.83 -23.18 6.05
C ALA A 20 -6.06 -23.78 6.76
N LYS A 21 -7.19 -23.86 6.07
CA LYS A 21 -8.41 -24.50 6.60
C LYS A 21 -8.21 -26.01 6.84
N ARG A 22 -7.52 -26.71 5.93
CA ARG A 22 -7.17 -28.13 6.10
C ARG A 22 -6.32 -28.37 7.36
N LEU A 23 -5.49 -27.38 7.72
CA LEU A 23 -4.67 -27.41 8.94
C LEU A 23 -5.41 -26.88 10.19
N GLY A 24 -6.70 -26.60 10.09
CA GLY A 24 -7.55 -26.15 11.20
C GLY A 24 -7.49 -24.66 11.51
N ALA A 25 -6.89 -23.84 10.65
CA ALA A 25 -6.87 -22.40 10.86
C ALA A 25 -8.22 -21.76 10.48
N ARG A 26 -8.72 -20.85 11.33
CA ARG A 26 -9.81 -19.94 10.97
C ARG A 26 -9.29 -18.88 10.01
N VAL A 27 -10.07 -18.56 8.98
CA VAL A 27 -9.69 -17.64 7.90
C VAL A 27 -10.60 -16.42 7.91
N LEU A 28 -9.97 -15.23 8.07
CA LEU A 28 -10.57 -13.94 7.81
C LEU A 28 -10.08 -13.43 6.45
N SER A 29 -10.98 -13.01 5.58
CA SER A 29 -10.61 -12.41 4.29
C SER A 29 -11.00 -10.94 4.18
N ILE A 30 -10.14 -10.17 3.51
CA ILE A 30 -10.43 -8.82 3.03
C ILE A 30 -10.56 -8.91 1.51
N VAL A 31 -11.76 -8.65 0.97
CA VAL A 31 -12.03 -8.73 -0.46
C VAL A 31 -12.91 -7.57 -0.91
N ASN A 32 -12.85 -7.23 -2.20
CA ASN A 32 -13.71 -6.20 -2.76
C ASN A 32 -14.96 -6.81 -3.44
N VAL A 33 -14.81 -7.98 -4.09
CA VAL A 33 -15.91 -8.57 -4.85
C VAL A 33 -16.77 -9.44 -3.95
N VAL A 34 -18.02 -9.00 -3.77
CA VAL A 34 -19.04 -9.72 -3.01
C VAL A 34 -19.33 -11.06 -3.68
N GLY A 35 -19.39 -12.13 -2.89
CA GLY A 35 -19.69 -13.47 -3.38
C GLY A 35 -18.56 -14.13 -4.18
N SER A 36 -17.35 -13.58 -4.18
CA SER A 36 -16.17 -14.21 -4.76
C SER A 36 -15.83 -15.55 -4.09
N THR A 37 -15.03 -16.37 -4.74
CA THR A 37 -14.67 -17.70 -4.23
C THR A 37 -13.98 -17.63 -2.86
N ILE A 38 -13.03 -16.71 -2.70
CA ILE A 38 -12.37 -16.46 -1.40
C ILE A 38 -13.39 -16.05 -0.34
N ALA A 39 -14.33 -15.14 -0.67
CA ALA A 39 -15.37 -14.73 0.26
C ALA A 39 -16.26 -15.90 0.71
N ARG A 40 -16.66 -16.78 -0.22
CA ARG A 40 -17.51 -17.93 0.10
C ARG A 40 -16.80 -19.00 0.92
N GLU A 41 -15.49 -19.15 0.72
CA GLU A 41 -14.71 -20.19 1.40
C GLU A 41 -14.07 -19.73 2.73
N SER A 42 -14.09 -18.43 3.02
CA SER A 42 -13.60 -17.87 4.29
C SER A 42 -14.60 -18.07 5.42
N ASP A 43 -14.10 -18.10 6.66
CA ASP A 43 -14.96 -18.18 7.84
C ASP A 43 -15.54 -16.82 8.21
N ASP A 44 -14.78 -15.73 7.96
CA ASP A 44 -15.18 -14.35 8.15
C ASP A 44 -14.75 -13.51 6.95
N VAL A 45 -15.52 -12.49 6.60
CA VAL A 45 -15.26 -11.63 5.43
C VAL A 45 -15.44 -10.17 5.78
N LEU A 46 -14.48 -9.35 5.39
CA LEU A 46 -14.58 -7.89 5.37
C LEU A 46 -14.51 -7.41 3.93
N TYR A 47 -15.51 -6.66 3.50
CA TYR A 47 -15.56 -6.08 2.16
C TYR A 47 -15.00 -4.66 2.18
N THR A 48 -14.14 -4.35 1.19
CA THR A 48 -13.55 -3.01 1.07
C THR A 48 -14.50 -1.97 0.51
N TRP A 49 -15.57 -2.41 -0.17
CA TRP A 49 -16.58 -1.55 -0.82
C TRP A 49 -15.98 -0.49 -1.77
N ALA A 50 -14.84 -0.80 -2.39
CA ALA A 50 -14.16 0.11 -3.32
C ALA A 50 -14.90 0.29 -4.66
N GLY A 51 -16.00 -0.43 -4.87
CA GLY A 51 -16.69 -0.49 -6.15
C GLY A 51 -15.93 -1.29 -7.20
N PRO A 52 -16.42 -1.36 -8.45
CA PRO A 52 -15.77 -2.10 -9.52
C PRO A 52 -14.36 -1.56 -9.80
N GLU A 53 -13.36 -2.44 -9.83
CA GLU A 53 -12.02 -2.11 -10.32
C GLU A 53 -11.94 -2.45 -11.81
N ILE A 54 -11.73 -1.43 -12.63
CA ILE A 54 -11.71 -1.57 -14.08
C ILE A 54 -10.27 -1.67 -14.59
N ALA A 55 -9.33 -1.03 -13.89
CA ALA A 55 -7.91 -1.03 -14.25
C ALA A 55 -7.20 -2.29 -13.73
N VAL A 56 -6.25 -2.79 -14.52
CA VAL A 56 -5.35 -3.88 -14.07
C VAL A 56 -4.47 -3.38 -12.93
N ALA A 57 -3.93 -2.17 -13.03
CA ALA A 57 -3.18 -1.51 -11.98
C ALA A 57 -4.13 -1.03 -10.86
N THR A 58 -4.27 -1.84 -9.84
CA THR A 58 -5.16 -1.61 -8.70
C THR A 58 -4.67 -0.45 -7.85
N THR A 59 -5.37 0.68 -7.84
CA THR A 59 -5.04 1.87 -7.03
C THR A 59 -6.00 2.03 -5.85
N LYS A 60 -7.28 2.27 -6.11
CA LYS A 60 -8.30 2.49 -5.07
C LYS A 60 -8.47 1.27 -4.15
N ALA A 61 -8.36 0.05 -4.68
CA ALA A 61 -8.51 -1.14 -3.87
C ALA A 61 -7.35 -1.30 -2.88
N PHE A 62 -6.11 -0.92 -3.24
CA PHE A 62 -4.99 -0.89 -2.31
C PHE A 62 -5.26 0.06 -1.13
N SER A 63 -5.68 1.29 -1.40
CA SER A 63 -5.99 2.27 -0.36
C SER A 63 -7.12 1.82 0.57
N THR A 64 -8.18 1.22 0.02
CA THR A 64 -9.28 0.70 0.82
C THR A 64 -8.91 -0.55 1.60
N GLN A 65 -8.04 -1.42 1.08
CA GLN A 65 -7.47 -2.54 1.84
C GLN A 65 -6.66 -2.05 3.04
N LEU A 66 -5.83 -1.00 2.87
CA LEU A 66 -5.10 -0.38 3.97
C LEU A 66 -6.06 0.16 5.04
N ALA A 67 -7.13 0.84 4.63
CA ALA A 67 -8.15 1.33 5.58
C ALA A 67 -8.77 0.19 6.40
N VAL A 68 -9.12 -0.93 5.76
CA VAL A 68 -9.64 -2.12 6.47
C VAL A 68 -8.61 -2.71 7.42
N VAL A 69 -7.32 -2.76 7.04
CA VAL A 69 -6.25 -3.22 7.92
C VAL A 69 -6.11 -2.31 9.15
N TYR A 70 -6.21 -0.99 8.99
CA TYR A 70 -6.25 -0.06 10.12
C TYR A 70 -7.46 -0.34 11.04
N LEU A 71 -8.65 -0.56 10.48
CA LEU A 71 -9.85 -0.88 11.27
C LEU A 71 -9.69 -2.20 12.04
N ILE A 72 -9.09 -3.23 11.44
CA ILE A 72 -8.77 -4.48 12.15
C ILE A 72 -7.78 -4.21 13.28
N GLY A 73 -6.73 -3.42 13.03
CA GLY A 73 -5.75 -3.05 14.05
C GLY A 73 -6.38 -2.32 15.22
N LEU A 74 -7.24 -1.34 14.96
CA LEU A 74 -7.99 -0.61 15.98
C LEU A 74 -8.92 -1.51 16.78
N TYR A 75 -9.69 -2.37 16.11
CA TYR A 75 -10.57 -3.33 16.76
C TYR A 75 -9.80 -4.28 17.68
N CYS A 76 -8.66 -4.81 17.20
CA CYS A 76 -7.82 -5.67 18.02
C CYS A 76 -7.21 -4.92 19.21
N ALA A 77 -6.76 -3.69 19.00
CA ALA A 77 -6.18 -2.87 20.06
C ALA A 77 -7.19 -2.53 21.16
N GLU A 78 -8.42 -2.19 20.79
CA GLU A 78 -9.53 -2.00 21.71
C GLU A 78 -9.85 -3.27 22.50
N ALA A 79 -10.05 -4.40 21.79
CA ALA A 79 -10.39 -5.67 22.41
C ALA A 79 -9.29 -6.18 23.38
N LEU A 80 -8.03 -5.85 23.14
CA LEU A 80 -6.88 -6.24 23.97
C LEU A 80 -6.51 -5.17 25.02
N GLY A 81 -7.12 -4.00 24.99
CA GLY A 81 -6.79 -2.89 25.88
C GLY A 81 -5.35 -2.39 25.72
N THR A 82 -4.81 -2.45 24.49
CA THR A 82 -3.40 -2.08 24.20
C THR A 82 -3.24 -0.65 23.69
N LEU A 83 -4.36 0.04 23.44
CA LEU A 83 -4.39 1.44 23.00
C LEU A 83 -5.29 2.23 23.96
N ASP A 84 -4.86 3.43 24.37
CA ASP A 84 -5.71 4.32 25.13
C ASP A 84 -6.77 4.99 24.25
N GLU A 85 -7.85 5.45 24.89
CA GLU A 85 -9.02 6.02 24.22
C GLU A 85 -8.65 7.29 23.40
N ALA A 86 -7.76 8.12 23.91
CA ALA A 86 -7.37 9.36 23.24
C ALA A 86 -6.61 9.07 21.93
N GLU A 87 -5.72 8.09 21.94
CA GLU A 87 -4.98 7.68 20.73
C GLU A 87 -5.90 6.94 19.76
N TYR A 88 -6.84 6.13 20.25
CA TYR A 88 -7.87 5.49 19.42
C TYR A 88 -8.69 6.54 18.67
N ASP A 89 -9.24 7.53 19.38
CA ASP A 89 -10.04 8.60 18.79
C ASP A 89 -9.25 9.45 17.81
N ARG A 90 -7.97 9.70 18.10
CA ARG A 90 -7.07 10.41 17.19
C ARG A 90 -6.92 9.66 15.87
N ILE A 91 -6.67 8.35 15.92
CA ILE A 91 -6.49 7.54 14.68
C ILE A 91 -7.79 7.48 13.89
N VAL A 92 -8.94 7.26 14.55
CA VAL A 92 -10.25 7.26 13.90
C VAL A 92 -10.53 8.60 13.22
N SER A 93 -10.27 9.71 13.91
CA SER A 93 -10.44 11.04 13.36
C SER A 93 -9.58 11.28 12.13
N GLU A 94 -8.32 10.83 12.14
CA GLU A 94 -7.41 10.92 10.98
C GLU A 94 -7.89 10.05 9.80
N LEU A 95 -8.41 8.86 10.07
CA LEU A 95 -8.98 8.00 9.03
C LEU A 95 -10.20 8.66 8.35
N LEU A 96 -11.06 9.31 9.13
CA LEU A 96 -12.22 10.03 8.60
C LEU A 96 -11.84 11.23 7.73
N LEU A 97 -10.65 11.82 7.93
CA LEU A 97 -10.15 12.94 7.14
C LEU A 97 -9.48 12.50 5.82
N ILE A 98 -9.19 11.21 5.63
CA ILE A 98 -8.50 10.72 4.43
C ILE A 98 -9.20 11.13 3.13
N PRO A 99 -10.53 11.02 2.96
CA PRO A 99 -11.19 11.44 1.72
C PRO A 99 -10.89 12.90 1.35
N THR A 100 -11.03 13.81 2.32
CA THR A 100 -10.75 15.24 2.10
C THR A 100 -9.27 15.49 1.76
N LYS A 101 -8.34 14.78 2.42
CA LYS A 101 -6.90 14.88 2.11
C LYS A 101 -6.59 14.36 0.69
N LEU A 102 -7.26 13.30 0.26
CA LEU A 102 -7.13 12.78 -1.12
C LEU A 102 -7.67 13.77 -2.15
N GLU A 103 -8.81 14.40 -1.90
CA GLU A 103 -9.35 15.45 -2.77
C GLU A 103 -8.34 16.60 -2.94
N GLN A 104 -7.73 17.08 -1.86
CA GLN A 104 -6.70 18.11 -1.90
C GLN A 104 -5.47 17.70 -2.75
N ILE A 105 -5.04 16.44 -2.66
CA ILE A 105 -3.95 15.92 -3.49
C ILE A 105 -4.34 15.90 -4.97
N LEU A 106 -5.56 15.46 -5.27
CA LEU A 106 -6.07 15.39 -6.64
C LEU A 106 -6.26 16.77 -7.28
N ASP A 107 -6.58 17.79 -6.49
CA ASP A 107 -6.68 19.18 -6.95
C ASP A 107 -5.31 19.73 -7.37
N ASN A 108 -4.21 19.25 -6.79
CA ASN A 108 -2.83 19.65 -7.13
C ASN A 108 -2.19 18.76 -8.23
N ARG A 109 -2.98 18.02 -8.99
CA ARG A 109 -2.48 17.12 -10.05
C ARG A 109 -1.64 17.78 -11.13
N ALA A 110 -1.78 19.07 -11.35
CA ALA A 110 -1.03 19.80 -12.36
C ALA A 110 0.48 19.78 -12.10
N ASP A 111 0.91 19.91 -10.85
CA ASP A 111 2.32 19.85 -10.47
C ASP A 111 2.89 18.45 -10.70
N ILE A 112 2.11 17.41 -10.35
CA ILE A 112 2.49 16.00 -10.59
C ILE A 112 2.60 15.74 -12.10
N GLN A 113 1.66 16.24 -12.89
CA GLN A 113 1.68 16.12 -14.35
C GLN A 113 2.90 16.83 -14.97
N TYR A 114 3.26 18.00 -14.46
CA TYR A 114 4.47 18.70 -14.88
C TYR A 114 5.72 17.85 -14.62
N PHE A 115 5.89 17.32 -13.40
CA PHE A 115 7.00 16.43 -13.09
C PHE A 115 7.00 15.18 -13.97
N ALA A 116 5.85 14.53 -14.16
CA ALA A 116 5.74 13.38 -15.03
C ALA A 116 6.19 13.70 -16.46
N SER A 117 5.88 14.89 -16.98
CA SER A 117 6.30 15.33 -18.32
C SER A 117 7.81 15.51 -18.48
N LEU A 118 8.55 15.74 -17.39
CA LEU A 118 10.01 15.85 -17.42
C LEU A 118 10.70 14.47 -17.45
N TYR A 119 10.05 13.45 -16.88
CA TYR A 119 10.70 12.16 -16.59
C TYR A 119 10.10 10.96 -17.30
N PHE A 120 9.05 11.11 -18.11
CA PHE A 120 8.34 9.98 -18.74
C PHE A 120 9.19 9.13 -19.70
N ASN A 121 10.33 9.67 -20.17
CA ASN A 121 11.26 8.95 -21.06
C ASN A 121 12.48 8.39 -20.32
N HIS A 122 12.53 8.47 -18.99
CA HIS A 122 13.66 7.89 -18.24
C HIS A 122 13.65 6.37 -18.32
N PRO A 123 14.82 5.72 -18.49
CA PRO A 123 14.91 4.26 -18.61
C PRO A 123 14.62 3.56 -17.28
N SER A 124 14.92 4.20 -16.17
CA SER A 124 14.65 3.65 -14.83
C SER A 124 14.41 4.77 -13.81
N ILE A 125 13.60 4.44 -12.80
CA ILE A 125 13.23 5.33 -11.71
C ILE A 125 13.37 4.54 -10.41
N PHE A 126 13.96 5.16 -9.38
CA PHE A 126 14.13 4.53 -8.09
C PHE A 126 13.19 5.15 -7.05
N PHE A 127 12.66 4.31 -6.17
CA PHE A 127 11.91 4.72 -5.00
C PHE A 127 12.73 4.41 -3.76
N ILE A 128 12.81 5.35 -2.82
CA ILE A 128 13.45 5.11 -1.54
C ILE A 128 12.56 5.54 -0.39
N GLY A 129 12.65 4.84 0.73
CA GLY A 129 11.91 5.17 1.93
C GLY A 129 12.44 4.42 3.14
N ARG A 130 11.98 4.80 4.31
CA ARG A 130 12.29 4.09 5.57
C ARG A 130 11.01 3.62 6.23
N ASN A 131 11.04 2.42 6.84
CA ASN A 131 9.89 1.85 7.53
C ASN A 131 8.69 1.75 6.58
N ILE A 132 7.53 2.31 6.95
CA ILE A 132 6.29 2.27 6.15
C ILE A 132 6.47 2.98 4.79
N ASP A 133 7.26 4.04 4.73
CA ASP A 133 7.55 4.75 3.48
C ASP A 133 8.24 3.85 2.45
N TYR A 134 9.08 2.90 2.89
CA TYR A 134 9.66 1.90 1.99
C TYR A 134 8.60 0.95 1.44
N ALA A 135 7.67 0.48 2.28
CA ALA A 135 6.58 -0.38 1.84
C ALA A 135 5.67 0.32 0.81
N ILE A 136 5.36 1.60 1.04
CA ILE A 136 4.61 2.43 0.07
C ILE A 136 5.43 2.67 -1.20
N GLY A 137 6.75 2.84 -1.08
CA GLY A 137 7.67 2.93 -2.22
C GLY A 137 7.67 1.69 -3.09
N MET A 138 7.59 0.49 -2.51
CA MET A 138 7.43 -0.75 -3.26
C MET A 138 6.13 -0.78 -4.08
N GLU A 139 5.03 -0.36 -3.50
CA GLU A 139 3.74 -0.25 -4.20
C GLU A 139 3.82 0.82 -5.31
N GLY A 140 4.40 1.98 -5.04
CA GLY A 140 4.60 3.03 -6.03
C GLY A 140 5.43 2.55 -7.22
N SER A 141 6.53 1.85 -6.97
CA SER A 141 7.36 1.21 -7.99
C SER A 141 6.56 0.19 -8.82
N LEU A 142 5.76 -0.65 -8.17
CA LEU A 142 4.90 -1.61 -8.86
C LEU A 142 3.90 -0.89 -9.77
N LYS A 143 3.19 0.11 -9.26
CA LYS A 143 2.21 0.89 -10.05
C LYS A 143 2.87 1.59 -11.24
N LEU A 144 4.06 2.16 -11.05
CA LEU A 144 4.79 2.79 -12.16
C LEU A 144 5.10 1.77 -13.27
N LYS A 145 5.61 0.59 -12.92
CA LYS A 145 5.87 -0.49 -13.89
C LYS A 145 4.62 -0.93 -14.64
N GLU A 146 3.53 -1.13 -13.92
CA GLU A 146 2.27 -1.61 -14.51
C GLU A 146 1.65 -0.60 -15.49
N ILE A 147 1.78 0.69 -15.21
CA ILE A 147 1.10 1.76 -15.97
C ILE A 147 1.98 2.29 -17.11
N SER A 148 3.27 2.54 -16.84
CA SER A 148 4.18 3.23 -17.75
C SER A 148 5.16 2.32 -18.48
N TYR A 149 5.34 1.09 -18.01
CA TYR A 149 6.38 0.15 -18.45
C TYR A 149 7.82 0.63 -18.22
N ILE A 150 8.01 1.75 -17.49
CA ILE A 150 9.31 2.22 -17.06
C ILE A 150 9.83 1.25 -15.98
N HIS A 151 11.08 0.81 -16.14
CA HIS A 151 11.72 0.02 -15.09
C HIS A 151 11.81 0.81 -13.81
N SER A 152 11.40 0.23 -12.69
CA SER A 152 11.56 0.89 -11.39
C SER A 152 11.81 -0.11 -10.28
N GLU A 153 12.57 0.33 -9.28
CA GLU A 153 12.89 -0.45 -8.09
C GLU A 153 12.69 0.40 -6.84
N ALA A 154 12.34 -0.26 -5.74
CA ALA A 154 12.24 0.38 -4.44
C ALA A 154 13.29 -0.18 -3.48
N TYR A 155 13.98 0.70 -2.79
CA TYR A 155 14.99 0.34 -1.81
C TYR A 155 14.69 0.95 -0.43
N ALA A 156 15.01 0.22 0.61
CA ALA A 156 15.12 0.82 1.92
C ALA A 156 16.26 1.86 1.88
N ALA A 157 15.95 3.12 2.21
CA ALA A 157 16.89 4.23 2.02
C ALA A 157 18.24 3.99 2.73
N GLY A 158 18.23 3.29 3.88
CA GLY A 158 19.46 2.91 4.57
C GLY A 158 20.31 1.89 3.84
N GLU A 159 19.72 1.06 3.01
CA GLU A 159 20.38 -0.01 2.28
C GLU A 159 20.92 0.43 0.91
N LEU A 160 20.44 1.56 0.37
CA LEU A 160 20.85 2.06 -0.94
C LEU A 160 22.37 2.21 -1.06
N LYS A 161 23.03 2.69 0.00
CA LYS A 161 24.48 2.92 0.03
C LYS A 161 25.33 1.64 0.14
N HIS A 162 24.71 0.48 0.33
CA HIS A 162 25.43 -0.81 0.45
C HIS A 162 25.62 -1.53 -0.91
N GLY A 163 25.62 -0.78 -2.01
CA GLY A 163 25.89 -1.30 -3.35
C GLY A 163 25.05 -0.66 -4.43
N THR A 164 23.73 -0.65 -4.27
CA THR A 164 22.79 -0.20 -5.30
C THR A 164 22.88 1.29 -5.62
N ILE A 165 23.51 2.10 -4.77
CA ILE A 165 23.83 3.50 -5.06
C ILE A 165 24.69 3.64 -6.34
N SER A 166 25.41 2.59 -6.75
CA SER A 166 26.19 2.59 -8.00
C SER A 166 25.33 2.71 -9.26
N LEU A 167 24.02 2.48 -9.14
CA LEU A 167 23.05 2.64 -10.23
C LEU A 167 22.54 4.10 -10.37
N ILE A 168 22.89 4.94 -9.40
CA ILE A 168 22.44 6.34 -9.38
C ILE A 168 23.50 7.20 -10.07
N GLU A 169 23.17 7.64 -11.28
CA GLU A 169 24.01 8.49 -12.10
C GLU A 169 23.39 9.89 -12.24
N PRO A 170 24.14 10.90 -12.70
CA PRO A 170 23.58 12.20 -13.01
C PRO A 170 22.39 12.10 -13.97
N GLY A 171 21.22 12.57 -13.56
CA GLY A 171 19.97 12.48 -14.31
C GLY A 171 19.06 11.31 -13.92
N THR A 172 19.49 10.39 -13.07
CA THR A 172 18.63 9.34 -12.52
C THR A 172 17.57 9.96 -11.60
N LEU A 173 16.29 9.67 -11.87
CA LEU A 173 15.21 10.11 -10.98
C LEU A 173 15.10 9.18 -9.78
N VAL A 174 15.18 9.78 -8.59
CA VAL A 174 14.92 9.10 -7.33
C VAL A 174 13.73 9.76 -6.62
N VAL A 175 12.71 8.97 -6.36
CA VAL A 175 11.51 9.40 -5.60
C VAL A 175 11.70 8.99 -4.14
N ALA A 176 11.97 9.96 -3.28
CA ALA A 176 12.14 9.73 -1.85
C ALA A 176 10.83 9.96 -1.09
N LEU A 177 10.34 8.92 -0.40
CA LEU A 177 9.23 9.03 0.53
C LEU A 177 9.80 9.28 1.93
N ALA A 178 9.39 10.39 2.54
CA ALA A 178 9.90 10.84 3.83
C ALA A 178 8.76 11.40 4.72
N SER A 179 7.64 10.69 4.77
CA SER A 179 6.44 11.10 5.50
C SER A 179 6.56 10.85 7.01
N TYR A 180 7.40 9.91 7.42
CA TYR A 180 7.56 9.54 8.82
C TYR A 180 8.51 10.50 9.54
N VAL A 181 7.95 11.45 10.29
CA VAL A 181 8.67 12.56 10.93
C VAL A 181 9.89 12.11 11.73
N LYS A 182 9.79 11.01 12.50
CA LYS A 182 10.91 10.50 13.33
C LYS A 182 12.11 10.01 12.52
N LEU A 183 11.94 9.73 11.24
CA LEU A 183 13.00 9.23 10.35
C LEU A 183 13.29 10.20 9.19
N PHE A 184 12.63 11.37 9.16
CA PHE A 184 12.78 12.35 8.09
C PHE A 184 14.25 12.70 7.83
N ASP A 185 14.96 13.18 8.86
CA ASP A 185 16.37 13.58 8.73
C ASP A 185 17.26 12.42 8.26
N LYS A 186 16.97 11.19 8.72
CA LYS A 186 17.72 9.99 8.30
C LYS A 186 17.43 9.62 6.84
N THR A 187 16.22 9.88 6.33
CA THR A 187 15.86 9.66 4.93
C THR A 187 16.54 10.71 4.06
N MET A 188 16.52 11.97 4.49
CA MET A 188 17.14 13.08 3.76
C MET A 188 18.66 13.01 3.71
N SER A 189 19.31 12.27 4.61
CA SER A 189 20.77 12.08 4.65
C SER A 189 21.28 10.95 3.74
N ASN A 190 20.41 10.23 3.06
CA ASN A 190 20.79 9.15 2.13
C ASN A 190 20.82 9.62 0.70
#